data_1dca4c8f63f85be57fad8231a108a936
#
_entry.id   1dca4c8f63f85be57fad8231a108a936
#
_cell.length_a   1.000
_cell.length_b   1.000
_cell.length_c   1.000
_cell.angle_alpha   90.00
_cell.angle_beta   90.00
_cell.angle_gamma   90.00
#
_symmetry.space_group_name_H-M   'P 1'
#
loop_
_entity.id
_entity.type
_entity.pdbx_description
1 polymer ?
#
loop_
_entity_poly.entity_id
_entity_poly.type
_entity_poly.pdbx_seq_one_letter_code
_entity_poly.pdbx_strand_id
1 'polypeptide(L)'
;MTLYMDVHNIDGGVALKDVAQAHMADLQTQDQYGVRYLRYWVDEANGKVFCLIDSPDADAANRVHREAHGLVAQEIYPVEEGD
;
A
#
# COMPACT_ATOMS: atom_id res chain seq x y z
N MET A 1 4.19 -12.97 -10.53
CA MET A 1 3.95 -11.96 -9.46
C MET A 1 2.52 -12.08 -8.98
N THR A 2 2.30 -11.84 -7.72
CA THR A 2 0.99 -11.97 -7.10
C THR A 2 0.42 -10.59 -6.79
N LEU A 3 -0.88 -10.42 -7.00
CA LEU A 3 -1.59 -9.23 -6.54
C LEU A 3 -1.89 -9.36 -5.05
N TYR A 4 -1.65 -8.26 -4.33
CA TYR A 4 -1.97 -8.15 -2.91
C TYR A 4 -2.83 -6.92 -2.69
N MET A 5 -3.74 -7.03 -1.73
CA MET A 5 -4.47 -5.88 -1.20
C MET A 5 -4.04 -5.69 0.24
N ASP A 6 -3.48 -4.53 0.56
CA ASP A 6 -3.15 -4.23 1.93
C ASP A 6 -4.13 -3.23 2.54
N VAL A 7 -4.23 -3.24 3.86
CA VAL A 7 -5.15 -2.39 4.60
C VAL A 7 -4.39 -1.69 5.71
N HIS A 8 -4.48 -0.36 5.70
CA HIS A 8 -3.94 0.48 6.77
C HIS A 8 -5.09 1.06 7.57
N ASN A 9 -4.97 1.04 8.90
CA ASN A 9 -5.93 1.67 9.80
C ASN A 9 -5.20 2.81 10.51
N ILE A 10 -5.69 4.04 10.33
CA ILE A 10 -5.05 5.23 10.86
C ILE A 10 -6.01 5.93 11.81
N ASP A 11 -5.66 5.94 13.10
CA ASP A 11 -6.48 6.55 14.13
C ASP A 11 -6.67 8.03 13.86
N GLY A 12 -7.92 8.49 14.01
CA GLY A 12 -8.24 9.91 13.81
C GLY A 12 -8.50 10.32 12.37
N GLY A 13 -8.44 9.35 11.43
CA GLY A 13 -8.67 9.64 10.02
C GLY A 13 -7.38 9.92 9.25
N VAL A 14 -7.51 10.08 7.94
CA VAL A 14 -6.37 10.34 7.06
C VAL A 14 -6.86 11.17 5.87
N ALA A 15 -6.00 12.09 5.39
CA ALA A 15 -6.34 12.92 4.24
C ALA A 15 -5.83 12.25 2.95
N LEU A 16 -6.64 12.29 1.89
CA LEU A 16 -6.26 11.74 0.59
C LEU A 16 -4.93 12.30 0.10
N LYS A 17 -4.68 13.60 0.28
CA LYS A 17 -3.43 14.24 -0.15
C LYS A 17 -2.19 13.65 0.53
N ASP A 18 -2.32 13.25 1.79
CA ASP A 18 -1.20 12.66 2.53
C ASP A 18 -0.91 11.25 2.03
N VAL A 19 -1.96 10.50 1.70
CA VAL A 19 -1.81 9.17 1.10
C VAL A 19 -1.18 9.28 -0.29
N ALA A 20 -1.58 10.29 -1.07
CA ALA A 20 -0.97 10.52 -2.39
C ALA A 20 0.54 10.75 -2.29
N GLN A 21 1.00 11.50 -1.29
CA GLN A 21 2.43 11.72 -1.06
C GLN A 21 3.13 10.43 -0.67
N ALA A 22 2.52 9.63 0.22
CA ALA A 22 3.07 8.34 0.63
C ALA A 22 3.16 7.39 -0.58
N HIS A 23 2.14 7.38 -1.43
CA HIS A 23 2.14 6.57 -2.64
C HIS A 23 3.28 6.97 -3.59
N MET A 24 3.54 8.27 -3.76
CA MET A 24 4.66 8.72 -4.56
C MET A 24 6.00 8.24 -4.01
N ALA A 25 6.15 8.24 -2.69
CA ALA A 25 7.36 7.71 -2.05
C ALA A 25 7.50 6.21 -2.31
N ASP A 26 6.39 5.46 -2.27
CA ASP A 26 6.39 4.04 -2.64
C ASP A 26 6.89 3.84 -4.08
N LEU A 27 6.40 4.65 -5.03
CA LEU A 27 6.79 4.54 -6.43
C LEU A 27 8.28 4.82 -6.64
N GLN A 28 8.88 5.67 -5.83
CA GLN A 28 10.31 5.98 -5.91
C GLN A 28 11.19 4.89 -5.29
N THR A 29 10.62 4.05 -4.43
CA THR A 29 11.34 3.03 -3.67
C THR A 29 11.17 1.62 -4.25
N GLN A 30 10.06 1.36 -4.90
CA GLN A 30 9.58 0.02 -5.23
C GLN A 30 10.49 -0.81 -6.16
N ASP A 31 11.21 -0.16 -7.08
CA ASP A 31 11.96 -0.88 -8.12
C ASP A 31 13.02 -1.83 -7.55
N GLN A 32 13.70 -1.43 -6.49
CA GLN A 32 14.75 -2.24 -5.89
C GLN A 32 14.22 -3.52 -5.23
N TYR A 33 12.91 -3.59 -4.99
CA TYR A 33 12.28 -4.78 -4.38
C TYR A 33 11.45 -5.60 -5.37
N GLY A 34 11.40 -5.17 -6.64
CA GLY A 34 10.60 -5.84 -7.66
C GLY A 34 9.09 -5.71 -7.42
N VAL A 35 8.68 -4.63 -6.80
CA VAL A 35 7.29 -4.38 -6.37
C VAL A 35 6.71 -3.26 -7.22
N ARG A 36 5.40 -3.32 -7.48
CA ARG A 36 4.67 -2.24 -8.13
C ARG A 36 3.39 -1.94 -7.38
N TYR A 37 3.30 -0.73 -6.81
CA TYR A 37 2.08 -0.20 -6.22
C TYR A 37 1.21 0.37 -7.34
N LEU A 38 0.03 -0.23 -7.54
CA LEU A 38 -0.79 0.04 -8.72
C LEU A 38 -1.86 1.08 -8.47
N ARG A 39 -2.63 0.93 -7.39
CA ARG A 39 -3.76 1.79 -7.05
C ARG A 39 -3.94 1.85 -5.54
N TYR A 40 -4.65 2.86 -5.09
CA TYR A 40 -5.04 2.94 -3.69
C TYR A 40 -6.40 3.61 -3.56
N TRP A 41 -7.08 3.31 -2.46
CA TRP A 41 -8.37 3.90 -2.11
C TRP A 41 -8.32 4.38 -0.68
N VAL A 42 -9.01 5.48 -0.37
CA VAL A 42 -8.96 6.10 0.94
C VAL A 42 -10.38 6.36 1.45
N ASP A 43 -10.64 5.89 2.69
CA ASP A 43 -11.81 6.29 3.45
C ASP A 43 -11.28 7.27 4.50
N GLU A 44 -11.41 8.55 4.19
CA GLU A 44 -10.79 9.60 5.01
C GLU A 44 -11.33 9.64 6.43
N ALA A 45 -12.66 9.54 6.56
CA ALA A 45 -13.32 9.69 7.86
C ALA A 45 -12.98 8.54 8.81
N ASN A 46 -12.90 7.30 8.26
CA ASN A 46 -12.62 6.13 9.06
C ASN A 46 -11.14 5.78 9.12
N GLY A 47 -10.29 6.54 8.44
CA GLY A 47 -8.86 6.33 8.47
C GLY A 47 -8.40 5.04 7.84
N LYS A 48 -9.07 4.60 6.78
CA LYS A 48 -8.70 3.37 6.10
C LYS A 48 -8.06 3.67 4.75
N VAL A 49 -6.96 2.98 4.48
CA VAL A 49 -6.28 3.05 3.18
C VAL A 49 -6.13 1.64 2.65
N PHE A 50 -6.48 1.44 1.40
CA PHE A 50 -6.37 0.17 0.70
C PHE A 50 -5.40 0.34 -0.47
N CYS A 51 -4.35 -0.47 -0.53
CA CYS A 51 -3.38 -0.44 -1.63
C CYS A 51 -3.43 -1.73 -2.41
N LEU A 52 -3.47 -1.63 -3.74
CA LEU A 52 -3.35 -2.78 -4.64
C LEU A 52 -1.91 -2.85 -5.13
N ILE A 53 -1.28 -4.01 -4.96
CA ILE A 53 0.15 -4.18 -5.15
C ILE A 53 0.43 -5.43 -5.98
N ASP A 54 1.36 -5.31 -6.96
CA ASP A 54 1.93 -6.45 -7.66
C ASP A 54 3.31 -6.70 -7.05
N SER A 55 3.50 -7.86 -6.41
CA SER A 55 4.70 -8.11 -5.61
C SER A 55 5.08 -9.59 -5.65
N PRO A 56 6.39 -9.92 -5.53
CA PRO A 56 6.81 -11.32 -5.42
C PRO A 56 6.29 -11.99 -4.15
N ASP A 57 6.17 -11.25 -3.05
CA ASP A 57 5.59 -11.73 -1.81
C ASP A 57 5.11 -10.56 -0.94
N ALA A 58 4.42 -10.87 0.16
CA ALA A 58 3.89 -9.85 1.05
C ALA A 58 5.00 -9.07 1.76
N ASP A 59 6.10 -9.73 2.09
CA ASP A 59 7.22 -9.10 2.78
C ASP A 59 7.86 -8.01 1.94
N ALA A 60 8.04 -8.24 0.65
CA ALA A 60 8.61 -7.25 -0.27
C ALA A 60 7.74 -5.99 -0.33
N ALA A 61 6.41 -6.15 -0.38
CA ALA A 61 5.48 -5.02 -0.37
C ALA A 61 5.63 -4.21 0.91
N ASN A 62 5.69 -4.88 2.06
CA ASN A 62 5.86 -4.19 3.35
C ASN A 62 7.21 -3.49 3.46
N ARG A 63 8.26 -4.04 2.86
CA ARG A 63 9.58 -3.39 2.84
C ARG A 63 9.54 -2.07 2.11
N VAL A 64 8.82 -1.98 0.99
CA VAL A 64 8.67 -0.72 0.27
C VAL A 64 8.03 0.32 1.17
N HIS A 65 6.89 -0.01 1.79
CA HIS A 65 6.22 0.91 2.71
C HIS A 65 7.13 1.35 3.86
N ARG A 66 7.84 0.41 4.47
CA ARG A 66 8.71 0.70 5.62
C ARG A 66 9.82 1.67 5.23
N GLU A 67 10.44 1.46 4.08
CA GLU A 67 11.54 2.30 3.62
C GLU A 67 11.06 3.64 3.10
N ALA A 68 9.93 3.65 2.37
CA ALA A 68 9.41 4.86 1.75
C ALA A 68 8.88 5.88 2.75
N HIS A 69 8.09 5.42 3.73
CA HIS A 69 7.40 6.33 4.66
C HIS A 69 7.15 5.74 6.04
N GLY A 70 7.48 4.48 6.27
CA GLY A 70 7.35 3.84 7.57
C GLY A 70 5.97 3.35 7.94
N LEU A 71 4.95 3.56 7.11
CA LEU A 71 3.58 3.15 7.39
C LEU A 71 3.32 1.76 6.82
N VAL A 72 3.63 0.74 7.60
CA VAL A 72 3.42 -0.66 7.24
C VAL A 72 1.95 -1.01 7.42
N ALA A 73 1.40 -1.81 6.52
CA ALA A 73 0.00 -2.22 6.60
C ALA A 73 -0.25 -3.14 7.78
N GLN A 74 -1.41 -2.99 8.43
CA GLN A 74 -1.85 -3.89 9.49
C GLN A 74 -2.29 -5.23 8.93
N GLU A 75 -2.82 -5.23 7.68
CA GLU A 75 -3.29 -6.45 7.03
C GLU A 75 -2.83 -6.44 5.57
N ILE A 76 -2.51 -7.62 5.04
CA ILE A 76 -2.18 -7.79 3.63
C ILE A 76 -2.64 -9.16 3.18
N TYR A 77 -3.33 -9.21 2.04
CA TYR A 77 -3.96 -10.43 1.53
C TYR A 77 -3.60 -10.64 0.07
N PRO A 78 -3.26 -11.88 -0.34
CA PRO A 78 -3.19 -12.21 -1.76
C PRO A 78 -4.60 -12.18 -2.34
N VAL A 79 -4.76 -11.53 -3.49
CA VAL A 79 -6.09 -11.35 -4.09
C VAL A 79 -6.05 -11.67 -5.57
N GLU A 80 -7.22 -11.99 -6.12
CA GLU A 80 -7.41 -12.15 -7.55
C GLU A 80 -8.54 -11.22 -7.97
N GLU A 81 -8.39 -10.64 -9.16
CA GLU A 81 -9.43 -9.78 -9.70
C GLU A 81 -10.55 -10.64 -10.28
N GLY A 82 -11.80 -10.34 -9.88
CA GLY A 82 -12.96 -11.00 -10.41
C GLY A 82 -13.55 -10.25 -11.60
N ASP A 83 -14.26 -10.97 -12.46
CA ASP A 83 -14.97 -10.41 -13.61
C ASP A 83 -16.37 -9.95 -13.27
#